data_d8633e7f91aea222e4c7c670d9059329
#
_entry.id   d8633e7f91aea222e4c7c670d9059329
#
_cell.length_a   1.000
_cell.length_b   1.000
_cell.length_c   1.000
_cell.angle_alpha   90.00
_cell.angle_beta   90.00
_cell.angle_gamma   90.00
#
_symmetry.space_group_name_H-M   'P 1'
#
loop_
_entity.id
_entity.type
_entity.pdbx_description
1 polymer ?
#
loop_
_entity_poly.entity_id
_entity_poly.type
_entity_poly.pdbx_seq_one_letter_code
_entity_poly.pdbx_strand_id
1 'polypeptide(L)'
;MKQSELITAALKGDATLVVKNARVVNVFTNEILEGDVALSEDTIIGVGKGFAAREEIDAGGAYLCPGFIDAHVHIESSMVIPDSFSRVIMPHGTTTIIADPHEIANVCGVAGVRAIYKLSDDLPLRVLFMMPSCVPATPFENSGATLTAEDMEQFMRKSRILGLGEVMDAVSTINCSKDMMDKLRLFDGRPIDGHAPLLSGRALNAYRVAGPSTDHECSNFDEVLEKLRIGMRILLRVGSAANGMEELITEIVKHGLPTDNMMFCTDDKHIENIRREGHINCIARMAVKCGMDPIQAVKMASYNAARAYGLRNIGAIAPGYKGDMVLFEDLKDFRVLRVFTRFGRPYDGKPTPMPIIPQAVYTSMNMAPIPEDGLRLPAKDIMPVICQIEGQLVTERRDLPVCRDAEGNFVSGNGLNKLAVIERHHALGNIGLGIVQGFNIHGGAIASTVAHDSHNLVMVGDNDDDMLLAAESLRECGGGFCVVSHGIVLARLPLPIAGLMTDAPVDSVLEIQRALLDAAAYIGVDKKSDPLVALSFLALPVIPAIRLTDKGLFDSASFKFIEV
;
A
#
# COMPACT_ATOMS: atom_id res chain seq x y z
N MET A 1 -3.17 19.57 -26.92
CA MET A 1 -3.94 20.45 -27.85
C MET A 1 -4.20 21.80 -27.18
N LYS A 2 -4.32 22.91 -27.92
CA LYS A 2 -4.67 24.21 -27.35
C LYS A 2 -6.14 24.25 -26.97
N GLN A 3 -6.53 25.01 -25.95
CA GLN A 3 -7.93 25.12 -25.51
C GLN A 3 -8.89 25.58 -26.64
N SER A 4 -8.43 26.49 -27.52
CA SER A 4 -9.19 26.93 -28.67
C SER A 4 -9.48 25.81 -29.69
N GLU A 5 -8.59 24.85 -29.82
CA GLU A 5 -8.76 23.68 -30.70
C GLU A 5 -9.81 22.73 -30.14
N LEU A 6 -9.78 22.49 -28.81
CA LEU A 6 -10.78 21.70 -28.10
C LEU A 6 -12.20 22.31 -28.23
N ILE A 7 -12.32 23.64 -28.06
CA ILE A 7 -13.56 24.36 -28.23
C ILE A 7 -14.09 24.21 -29.68
N THR A 8 -13.20 24.35 -30.65
CA THR A 8 -13.57 24.21 -32.07
C THR A 8 -14.02 22.78 -32.41
N ALA A 9 -13.30 21.77 -31.89
CA ALA A 9 -13.65 20.37 -32.07
C ALA A 9 -15.03 20.05 -31.46
N ALA A 10 -15.28 20.54 -30.24
CA ALA A 10 -16.57 20.39 -29.58
C ALA A 10 -17.73 21.02 -30.37
N LEU A 11 -17.55 22.26 -30.87
CA LEU A 11 -18.55 22.95 -31.65
C LEU A 11 -18.86 22.28 -33.02
N LYS A 12 -17.81 21.71 -33.66
CA LYS A 12 -17.97 21.01 -34.94
C LYS A 12 -18.41 19.56 -34.78
N GLY A 13 -18.30 18.99 -33.60
CA GLY A 13 -18.51 17.57 -33.37
C GLY A 13 -17.41 16.68 -33.93
N ASP A 14 -16.21 17.23 -34.19
CA ASP A 14 -15.05 16.51 -34.73
C ASP A 14 -14.19 15.93 -33.61
N ALA A 15 -14.25 14.63 -33.39
CA ALA A 15 -13.52 13.91 -32.36
C ALA A 15 -12.36 13.09 -32.94
N THR A 16 -11.42 12.70 -32.09
CA THR A 16 -10.40 11.67 -32.43
C THR A 16 -10.92 10.27 -32.16
N LEU A 17 -11.71 10.12 -31.10
CA LEU A 17 -12.36 8.88 -30.69
C LEU A 17 -13.79 9.19 -30.21
N VAL A 18 -14.74 8.31 -30.56
CA VAL A 18 -16.09 8.31 -29.99
C VAL A 18 -16.43 6.94 -29.45
N VAL A 19 -16.85 6.88 -28.20
CA VAL A 19 -17.47 5.70 -27.60
C VAL A 19 -18.96 5.81 -27.80
N LYS A 20 -19.52 4.95 -28.66
CA LYS A 20 -20.92 4.94 -29.08
C LYS A 20 -21.79 4.06 -28.17
N ASN A 21 -23.08 4.38 -28.11
CA ASN A 21 -24.11 3.54 -27.49
C ASN A 21 -23.78 3.14 -26.04
N ALA A 22 -23.20 4.05 -25.24
CA ALA A 22 -22.87 3.82 -23.85
C ALA A 22 -24.01 4.21 -22.89
N ARG A 23 -24.08 3.51 -21.76
CA ARG A 23 -24.77 3.98 -20.55
C ARG A 23 -23.78 4.73 -19.68
N VAL A 24 -23.75 6.06 -19.82
CA VAL A 24 -22.76 6.92 -19.14
C VAL A 24 -23.19 7.18 -17.70
N VAL A 25 -22.34 6.80 -16.74
CA VAL A 25 -22.57 7.11 -15.32
C VAL A 25 -22.21 8.56 -15.05
N ASN A 26 -23.23 9.38 -14.77
CA ASN A 26 -23.06 10.78 -14.42
C ASN A 26 -22.97 10.97 -12.91
N VAL A 27 -21.74 11.22 -12.44
CA VAL A 27 -21.44 11.39 -11.01
C VAL A 27 -21.88 12.73 -10.42
N PHE A 28 -22.32 13.70 -11.26
CA PHE A 28 -22.79 15.01 -10.82
C PHE A 28 -24.27 14.98 -10.43
N THR A 29 -25.07 14.26 -11.22
CA THR A 29 -26.53 14.19 -11.07
C THR A 29 -27.00 12.86 -10.49
N ASN A 30 -26.07 11.90 -10.27
CA ASN A 30 -26.34 10.54 -9.82
C ASN A 30 -27.36 9.80 -10.73
N GLU A 31 -27.16 9.89 -12.05
CA GLU A 31 -28.03 9.25 -13.05
C GLU A 31 -27.19 8.52 -14.12
N ILE A 32 -27.86 7.71 -14.92
CA ILE A 32 -27.28 7.02 -16.08
C ILE A 32 -27.87 7.65 -17.34
N LEU A 33 -26.98 8.18 -18.19
CA LEU A 33 -27.34 8.82 -19.45
C LEU A 33 -27.05 7.88 -20.63
N GLU A 34 -28.01 7.66 -21.51
CA GLU A 34 -27.76 6.94 -22.76
C GLU A 34 -27.17 7.90 -23.80
N GLY A 35 -26.01 7.58 -24.35
CA GLY A 35 -25.39 8.44 -25.35
C GLY A 35 -23.97 8.04 -25.71
N ASP A 36 -23.39 8.91 -26.55
CA ASP A 36 -21.98 8.76 -26.99
C ASP A 36 -21.09 9.66 -26.16
N VAL A 37 -19.80 9.28 -26.04
CA VAL A 37 -18.76 10.11 -25.41
C VAL A 37 -17.67 10.37 -26.44
N ALA A 38 -17.43 11.65 -26.74
CA ALA A 38 -16.48 12.09 -27.74
C ALA A 38 -15.21 12.66 -27.09
N LEU A 39 -14.06 12.21 -27.58
CA LEU A 39 -12.75 12.67 -27.13
C LEU A 39 -12.00 13.36 -28.27
N SER A 40 -11.25 14.39 -27.92
CA SER A 40 -10.21 14.95 -28.76
C SER A 40 -8.87 14.77 -28.02
N GLU A 41 -8.03 13.90 -28.57
CA GLU A 41 -6.83 13.37 -27.89
C GLU A 41 -7.20 12.78 -26.50
N ASP A 42 -6.70 13.37 -25.41
CA ASP A 42 -6.89 12.89 -24.04
C ASP A 42 -8.06 13.57 -23.30
N THR A 43 -8.82 14.43 -23.98
CA THR A 43 -9.83 15.30 -23.35
C THR A 43 -11.23 15.01 -23.91
N ILE A 44 -12.21 14.82 -23.04
CA ILE A 44 -13.61 14.69 -23.40
C ILE A 44 -14.12 16.04 -23.93
N ILE A 45 -14.68 16.05 -25.14
CA ILE A 45 -15.23 17.25 -25.78
C ILE A 45 -16.76 17.27 -25.82
N GLY A 46 -17.40 16.13 -25.56
CA GLY A 46 -18.86 16.06 -25.53
C GLY A 46 -19.40 14.74 -25.02
N VAL A 47 -20.61 14.80 -24.47
CA VAL A 47 -21.46 13.69 -24.09
C VAL A 47 -22.82 13.87 -24.77
N GLY A 48 -23.28 12.84 -25.47
CA GLY A 48 -24.53 12.89 -26.25
C GLY A 48 -24.33 12.50 -27.71
N LYS A 49 -25.30 12.80 -28.58
CA LYS A 49 -25.27 12.42 -29.98
C LYS A 49 -24.68 13.53 -30.89
N GLY A 50 -24.30 13.15 -32.11
CA GLY A 50 -23.89 14.11 -33.15
C GLY A 50 -22.39 14.33 -33.29
N PHE A 51 -21.58 13.46 -32.69
CA PHE A 51 -20.12 13.47 -32.86
C PHE A 51 -19.67 12.46 -33.91
N ALA A 52 -18.68 12.83 -34.70
CA ALA A 52 -18.00 11.97 -35.66
C ALA A 52 -16.50 11.85 -35.28
N ALA A 53 -15.92 10.69 -35.48
CA ALA A 53 -14.53 10.47 -35.18
C ALA A 53 -13.83 9.61 -36.22
N ARG A 54 -12.48 9.62 -36.21
CA ARG A 54 -11.68 8.68 -37.00
C ARG A 54 -11.77 7.26 -36.45
N GLU A 55 -11.92 7.14 -35.15
CA GLU A 55 -12.08 5.89 -34.43
C GLU A 55 -13.41 5.90 -33.67
N GLU A 56 -14.19 4.84 -33.86
CA GLU A 56 -15.45 4.65 -33.14
C GLU A 56 -15.42 3.29 -32.45
N ILE A 57 -15.84 3.27 -31.18
CA ILE A 57 -15.94 2.08 -30.36
C ILE A 57 -17.37 1.93 -29.91
N ASP A 58 -18.06 0.87 -30.33
CA ASP A 58 -19.40 0.56 -29.86
C ASP A 58 -19.36 -0.05 -28.45
N ALA A 59 -19.99 0.62 -27.50
CA ALA A 59 -20.13 0.14 -26.13
C ALA A 59 -21.20 -0.95 -25.99
N GLY A 60 -22.08 -1.13 -27.01
CA GLY A 60 -23.11 -2.16 -27.00
C GLY A 60 -24.09 -2.04 -25.82
N GLY A 61 -24.31 -0.84 -25.29
CA GLY A 61 -25.16 -0.59 -24.13
C GLY A 61 -24.48 -0.91 -22.77
N ALA A 62 -23.18 -1.14 -22.74
CA ALA A 62 -22.42 -1.29 -21.51
C ALA A 62 -22.27 0.03 -20.74
N TYR A 63 -21.90 -0.04 -19.45
CA TYR A 63 -21.77 1.13 -18.58
C TYR A 63 -20.40 1.79 -18.74
N LEU A 64 -20.39 3.06 -19.13
CA LEU A 64 -19.16 3.85 -19.19
C LEU A 64 -19.04 4.69 -17.93
N CYS A 65 -18.03 4.37 -17.11
CA CYS A 65 -17.72 5.05 -15.86
C CYS A 65 -16.43 5.87 -15.99
N PRO A 66 -16.23 6.91 -15.15
CA PRO A 66 -14.90 7.49 -14.95
C PRO A 66 -13.89 6.41 -14.57
N GLY A 67 -12.64 6.56 -14.97
CA GLY A 67 -11.55 5.70 -14.51
C GLY A 67 -11.45 5.73 -12.98
N PHE A 68 -11.29 4.55 -12.37
CA PHE A 68 -11.20 4.44 -10.92
C PHE A 68 -9.89 5.00 -10.40
N ILE A 69 -9.94 5.57 -9.22
CA ILE A 69 -8.83 6.19 -8.51
C ILE A 69 -8.60 5.41 -7.21
N ASP A 70 -7.40 4.88 -7.04
CA ASP A 70 -6.95 4.43 -5.72
C ASP A 70 -6.45 5.64 -4.94
N ALA A 71 -7.13 5.93 -3.83
CA ALA A 71 -6.91 7.17 -3.09
C ALA A 71 -5.68 7.10 -2.15
N HIS A 72 -5.16 5.91 -1.88
CA HIS A 72 -3.95 5.69 -1.07
C HIS A 72 -3.39 4.29 -1.32
N VAL A 73 -2.13 4.19 -1.71
CA VAL A 73 -1.47 2.92 -2.02
C VAL A 73 0.05 2.99 -1.83
N HIS A 74 0.64 1.90 -1.33
CA HIS A 74 2.07 1.63 -1.35
C HIS A 74 2.37 0.68 -2.52
N ILE A 75 2.97 1.20 -3.60
CA ILE A 75 3.27 0.39 -4.79
C ILE A 75 4.22 -0.75 -4.41
N GLU A 76 5.14 -0.47 -3.50
CA GLU A 76 6.17 -1.37 -2.99
C GLU A 76 5.58 -2.66 -2.40
N SER A 77 4.43 -2.57 -1.74
CA SER A 77 3.73 -3.73 -1.16
C SER A 77 3.24 -4.73 -2.20
N SER A 78 3.16 -4.30 -3.47
CA SER A 78 2.93 -5.22 -4.59
C SER A 78 4.15 -6.07 -4.96
N MET A 79 5.35 -5.74 -4.46
CA MET A 79 6.65 -6.36 -4.74
C MET A 79 7.15 -6.18 -6.18
N VAL A 80 6.45 -5.44 -7.02
CA VAL A 80 6.83 -5.20 -8.41
C VAL A 80 6.96 -3.70 -8.72
N ILE A 81 7.75 -3.38 -9.75
CA ILE A 81 7.92 -1.98 -10.18
C ILE A 81 6.60 -1.37 -10.71
N PRO A 82 6.47 -0.03 -10.73
CA PRO A 82 5.27 0.67 -11.15
C PRO A 82 4.72 0.27 -12.53
N ASP A 83 5.55 -0.07 -13.51
CA ASP A 83 5.08 -0.58 -14.83
C ASP A 83 4.35 -1.91 -14.67
N SER A 84 4.96 -2.87 -13.99
CA SER A 84 4.36 -4.18 -13.72
C SER A 84 3.08 -4.05 -12.89
N PHE A 85 3.08 -3.21 -11.86
CA PHE A 85 1.90 -2.87 -11.07
C PHE A 85 0.78 -2.30 -11.95
N SER A 86 1.09 -1.33 -12.83
CA SER A 86 0.11 -0.72 -13.73
C SER A 86 -0.56 -1.76 -14.64
N ARG A 87 0.23 -2.72 -15.15
CA ARG A 87 -0.27 -3.78 -16.02
C ARG A 87 -1.21 -4.77 -15.31
N VAL A 88 -1.12 -4.87 -13.99
CA VAL A 88 -2.03 -5.70 -13.21
C VAL A 88 -3.29 -4.94 -12.79
N ILE A 89 -3.18 -3.68 -12.35
CA ILE A 89 -4.34 -2.95 -11.83
C ILE A 89 -5.24 -2.34 -12.91
N MET A 90 -4.65 -1.89 -14.03
CA MET A 90 -5.45 -1.25 -15.09
C MET A 90 -6.52 -2.16 -15.71
N PRO A 91 -6.29 -3.46 -15.94
CA PRO A 91 -7.36 -4.37 -16.37
C PRO A 91 -8.55 -4.46 -15.42
N HIS A 92 -8.40 -4.01 -14.16
CA HIS A 92 -9.46 -3.90 -13.18
C HIS A 92 -10.14 -2.52 -13.13
N GLY A 93 -9.77 -1.62 -14.05
CA GLY A 93 -10.40 -0.31 -14.20
C GLY A 93 -9.79 0.83 -13.40
N THR A 94 -8.72 0.60 -12.65
CA THR A 94 -7.98 1.67 -11.97
C THR A 94 -7.06 2.37 -12.95
N THR A 95 -7.26 3.67 -13.17
CA THR A 95 -6.51 4.48 -14.14
C THR A 95 -5.66 5.57 -13.48
N THR A 96 -5.90 5.82 -12.21
CA THR A 96 -5.15 6.78 -11.38
C THR A 96 -4.89 6.19 -10.02
N ILE A 97 -3.69 6.44 -9.47
CA ILE A 97 -3.35 6.11 -8.09
C ILE A 97 -2.70 7.29 -7.40
N ILE A 98 -2.89 7.38 -6.08
CA ILE A 98 -2.21 8.32 -5.19
C ILE A 98 -1.31 7.50 -4.28
N ALA A 99 -0.02 7.48 -4.62
CA ALA A 99 0.97 6.66 -3.95
C ALA A 99 1.68 7.44 -2.83
N ASP A 100 1.86 6.80 -1.69
CA ASP A 100 2.77 7.23 -0.64
C ASP A 100 4.00 6.32 -0.62
N PRO A 101 5.17 6.76 -1.13
CA PRO A 101 6.34 5.92 -1.24
C PRO A 101 7.20 5.91 0.03
N HIS A 102 6.60 5.84 1.21
CA HIS A 102 7.36 5.86 2.46
C HIS A 102 8.20 4.59 2.66
N GLU A 103 7.79 3.47 2.07
CA GLU A 103 8.49 2.20 2.17
C GLU A 103 9.89 2.30 1.55
N ILE A 104 9.98 2.67 0.28
CA ILE A 104 11.28 2.86 -0.38
C ILE A 104 12.04 4.07 0.19
N ALA A 105 11.32 5.06 0.74
CA ALA A 105 11.94 6.20 1.41
C ALA A 105 12.60 5.80 2.72
N ASN A 106 12.02 4.88 3.50
CA ASN A 106 12.63 4.32 4.71
C ASN A 106 13.93 3.58 4.41
N VAL A 107 14.06 2.95 3.24
CA VAL A 107 15.29 2.24 2.86
C VAL A 107 16.33 3.15 2.22
N CYS A 108 15.92 3.99 1.27
CA CYS A 108 16.83 4.72 0.37
C CYS A 108 16.64 6.25 0.41
N GLY A 109 15.82 6.79 1.29
CA GLY A 109 15.58 8.23 1.45
C GLY A 109 15.18 8.91 0.15
N VAL A 110 15.76 10.08 -0.09
CA VAL A 110 15.58 10.88 -1.31
C VAL A 110 15.85 10.09 -2.60
N ALA A 111 16.83 9.17 -2.58
CA ALA A 111 17.15 8.35 -3.76
C ALA A 111 16.01 7.38 -4.08
N GLY A 112 15.37 6.79 -3.06
CA GLY A 112 14.20 5.94 -3.20
C GLY A 112 13.01 6.67 -3.78
N VAL A 113 12.67 7.84 -3.22
CA VAL A 113 11.57 8.68 -3.73
C VAL A 113 11.82 9.10 -5.19
N ARG A 114 13.07 9.46 -5.54
CA ARG A 114 13.43 9.77 -6.94
C ARG A 114 13.29 8.57 -7.85
N ALA A 115 13.66 7.38 -7.38
CA ALA A 115 13.57 6.15 -8.16
C ALA A 115 12.13 5.81 -8.51
N ILE A 116 11.22 5.73 -7.52
CA ILE A 116 9.83 5.37 -7.77
C ILE A 116 9.08 6.44 -8.57
N TYR A 117 9.39 7.72 -8.33
CA TYR A 117 8.87 8.82 -9.13
C TYR A 117 9.25 8.64 -10.61
N LYS A 118 10.50 8.27 -10.89
CA LYS A 118 11.03 8.07 -12.23
C LYS A 118 10.52 6.78 -12.89
N LEU A 119 10.42 5.69 -12.12
CA LEU A 119 9.83 4.41 -12.59
C LEU A 119 8.35 4.57 -13.00
N SER A 120 7.71 5.64 -12.55
CA SER A 120 6.31 5.97 -12.87
C SER A 120 6.18 6.97 -14.01
N ASP A 121 7.27 7.32 -14.72
CA ASP A 121 7.21 8.18 -15.89
C ASP A 121 6.58 7.43 -17.09
N ASP A 122 5.84 8.16 -17.91
CA ASP A 122 5.24 7.71 -19.18
C ASP A 122 4.31 6.48 -19.11
N LEU A 123 3.95 6.01 -17.92
CA LEU A 123 3.00 4.92 -17.75
C LEU A 123 1.62 5.27 -18.31
N PRO A 124 0.84 4.30 -18.83
CA PRO A 124 -0.57 4.50 -19.16
C PRO A 124 -1.44 4.81 -17.93
N LEU A 125 -1.03 4.33 -16.76
CA LEU A 125 -1.56 4.68 -15.44
C LEU A 125 -1.11 6.09 -15.04
N ARG A 126 -1.99 6.88 -14.43
CA ARG A 126 -1.64 8.14 -13.79
C ARG A 126 -1.18 7.87 -12.37
N VAL A 127 0.10 8.08 -12.09
CA VAL A 127 0.69 7.95 -10.75
C VAL A 127 0.94 9.34 -10.19
N LEU A 128 0.26 9.65 -9.10
CA LEU A 128 0.42 10.87 -8.30
C LEU A 128 0.99 10.49 -6.95
N PHE A 129 1.70 11.40 -6.30
CA PHE A 129 2.45 11.09 -5.08
C PHE A 129 2.12 12.03 -3.94
N MET A 130 2.03 11.45 -2.75
CA MET A 130 2.16 12.15 -1.49
C MET A 130 3.60 12.00 -1.00
N MET A 131 4.19 13.04 -0.41
CA MET A 131 5.55 12.97 0.14
C MET A 131 5.53 12.30 1.51
N PRO A 132 6.34 11.28 1.76
CA PRO A 132 6.35 10.57 3.03
C PRO A 132 6.60 11.47 4.23
N SER A 133 5.70 11.47 5.21
CA SER A 133 5.77 12.34 6.39
C SER A 133 6.67 11.78 7.50
N CYS A 134 6.65 10.45 7.67
CA CYS A 134 7.28 9.75 8.79
C CYS A 134 8.34 8.77 8.27
N VAL A 135 9.56 9.26 8.09
CA VAL A 135 10.74 8.48 7.72
C VAL A 135 11.90 8.89 8.64
N PRO A 136 12.27 8.04 9.62
CA PRO A 136 11.60 6.80 10.04
C PRO A 136 10.22 7.03 10.68
N ALA A 137 9.41 5.95 10.80
CA ALA A 137 8.13 5.99 11.48
C ALA A 137 8.28 6.29 12.98
N THR A 138 9.30 5.71 13.61
CA THR A 138 9.63 5.91 15.03
C THR A 138 11.14 5.97 15.28
N PRO A 139 11.60 6.55 16.42
CA PRO A 139 13.01 6.51 16.82
C PRO A 139 13.46 5.17 17.46
N PHE A 140 12.55 4.20 17.59
CA PHE A 140 12.77 2.95 18.32
C PHE A 140 13.35 1.82 17.44
N GLU A 141 13.67 2.13 16.21
CA GLU A 141 14.30 1.23 15.23
C GLU A 141 15.34 2.00 14.41
N ASN A 142 16.23 1.28 13.73
CA ASN A 142 17.11 1.88 12.74
C ASN A 142 16.48 1.72 11.35
N SER A 143 16.42 2.79 10.60
CA SER A 143 15.91 2.85 9.23
C SER A 143 17.04 3.26 8.28
N GLY A 144 16.88 3.01 6.98
CA GLY A 144 17.89 3.34 5.98
C GLY A 144 18.07 4.84 5.75
N ALA A 145 17.10 5.68 6.14
CA ALA A 145 17.18 7.12 5.96
C ALA A 145 16.31 7.88 6.97
N THR A 146 16.59 9.17 7.09
CA THR A 146 15.70 10.16 7.68
C THR A 146 15.31 11.15 6.58
N LEU A 147 14.03 11.48 6.47
CA LEU A 147 13.52 12.43 5.49
C LEU A 147 13.03 13.69 6.20
N THR A 148 13.77 14.78 6.05
CA THR A 148 13.45 16.09 6.65
C THR A 148 12.63 16.98 5.72
N ALA A 149 12.06 18.09 6.23
CA ALA A 149 11.40 19.08 5.38
C ALA A 149 12.34 19.67 4.31
N GLU A 150 13.63 19.87 4.63
CA GLU A 150 14.65 20.35 3.68
C GLU A 150 14.86 19.34 2.53
N ASP A 151 14.90 18.05 2.85
CA ASP A 151 14.99 16.98 1.84
C ASP A 151 13.80 17.00 0.89
N MET A 152 12.61 17.35 1.36
CA MET A 152 11.37 17.40 0.58
C MET A 152 11.30 18.63 -0.35
N GLU A 153 11.93 19.74 -0.03
CA GLU A 153 11.85 21.00 -0.81
C GLU A 153 12.13 20.78 -2.30
N GLN A 154 13.09 19.92 -2.65
CA GLN A 154 13.46 19.62 -4.04
C GLN A 154 12.33 18.99 -4.86
N PHE A 155 11.31 18.41 -4.19
CA PHE A 155 10.16 17.78 -4.84
C PHE A 155 8.96 18.72 -5.00
N MET A 156 8.93 19.85 -4.28
CA MET A 156 7.78 20.77 -4.25
C MET A 156 7.38 21.34 -5.61
N ARG A 157 8.30 21.37 -6.57
CA ARG A 157 8.04 21.84 -7.95
C ARG A 157 7.69 20.72 -8.91
N LYS A 158 7.67 19.47 -8.48
CA LYS A 158 7.30 18.32 -9.31
C LYS A 158 5.78 18.24 -9.45
N SER A 159 5.30 18.17 -10.69
CA SER A 159 3.87 18.27 -11.02
C SER A 159 3.02 17.10 -10.50
N ARG A 160 3.63 15.95 -10.21
CA ARG A 160 2.93 14.78 -9.68
C ARG A 160 2.97 14.67 -8.14
N ILE A 161 3.62 15.62 -7.44
CA ILE A 161 3.58 15.70 -5.98
C ILE A 161 2.37 16.52 -5.56
N LEU A 162 1.40 15.88 -4.92
CA LEU A 162 0.14 16.50 -4.50
C LEU A 162 0.25 17.15 -3.11
N GLY A 163 0.80 16.42 -2.15
CA GLY A 163 0.77 16.82 -0.75
C GLY A 163 1.73 16.03 0.13
N LEU A 164 1.47 16.07 1.43
CA LEU A 164 2.17 15.29 2.45
C LEU A 164 1.45 13.97 2.67
N GLY A 165 2.18 12.88 2.65
CA GLY A 165 1.72 11.53 2.91
C GLY A 165 1.24 11.32 4.34
N GLU A 166 0.79 10.13 4.62
CA GLU A 166 0.14 9.80 5.88
C GLU A 166 0.96 10.19 7.12
N VAL A 167 0.35 11.02 7.96
CA VAL A 167 0.98 11.49 9.21
C VAL A 167 0.74 10.43 10.30
N MET A 168 1.59 9.40 10.33
CA MET A 168 1.48 8.28 11.28
C MET A 168 1.87 8.69 12.72
N ASP A 169 2.79 9.61 12.89
CA ASP A 169 3.23 10.07 14.21
C ASP A 169 2.29 11.15 14.77
N ALA A 170 1.11 10.69 15.25
CA ALA A 170 0.15 11.55 15.91
C ALA A 170 0.71 12.18 17.19
N VAL A 171 1.61 11.49 17.90
CA VAL A 171 2.20 11.98 19.15
C VAL A 171 3.09 13.21 18.89
N SER A 172 4.03 13.10 17.95
CA SER A 172 4.87 14.24 17.55
C SER A 172 4.06 15.39 16.95
N THR A 173 2.99 15.08 16.21
CA THR A 173 2.07 16.06 15.63
C THR A 173 1.37 16.88 16.72
N ILE A 174 0.75 16.22 17.69
CA ILE A 174 -0.01 16.86 18.78
C ILE A 174 0.92 17.63 19.73
N ASN A 175 2.14 17.12 19.96
CA ASN A 175 3.14 17.77 20.79
C ASN A 175 3.96 18.83 20.05
N CYS A 176 3.63 19.11 18.80
CA CYS A 176 4.29 20.14 17.98
C CYS A 176 5.80 19.94 17.85
N SER A 177 6.26 18.70 17.63
CA SER A 177 7.68 18.44 17.40
C SER A 177 8.20 19.27 16.22
N LYS A 178 9.43 19.78 16.32
CA LYS A 178 9.98 20.71 15.33
C LYS A 178 9.96 20.11 13.91
N ASP A 179 10.44 18.88 13.75
CA ASP A 179 10.52 18.22 12.43
C ASP A 179 9.14 18.07 11.80
N MET A 180 8.15 17.56 12.54
CA MET A 180 6.79 17.41 12.04
C MET A 180 6.16 18.76 11.69
N MET A 181 6.35 19.79 12.52
CA MET A 181 5.82 21.13 12.25
C MET A 181 6.48 21.78 11.03
N ASP A 182 7.74 21.52 10.77
CA ASP A 182 8.43 22.01 9.57
C ASP A 182 7.87 21.33 8.30
N LYS A 183 7.61 20.02 8.35
CA LYS A 183 6.95 19.27 7.26
C LYS A 183 5.53 19.78 6.99
N LEU A 184 4.72 19.92 8.04
CA LEU A 184 3.34 20.43 7.91
C LEU A 184 3.30 21.84 7.30
N ARG A 185 4.21 22.73 7.69
CA ARG A 185 4.33 24.07 7.10
C ARG A 185 4.75 24.04 5.64
N LEU A 186 5.68 23.15 5.26
CA LEU A 186 6.12 23.02 3.87
C LEU A 186 4.95 22.66 2.94
N PHE A 187 3.99 21.90 3.43
CA PHE A 187 2.81 21.46 2.67
C PHE A 187 1.53 22.27 3.01
N ASP A 188 1.66 23.42 3.66
CA ASP A 188 0.49 24.27 3.91
C ASP A 188 -0.25 24.62 2.61
N GLY A 189 -1.57 24.52 2.63
CA GLY A 189 -2.43 24.71 1.45
C GLY A 189 -2.47 23.56 0.46
N ARG A 190 -1.79 22.45 0.73
CA ARG A 190 -1.87 21.19 -0.05
C ARG A 190 -2.59 20.09 0.76
N PRO A 191 -3.04 19.00 0.10
CA PRO A 191 -3.55 17.84 0.82
C PRO A 191 -2.51 17.29 1.81
N ILE A 192 -2.97 16.94 3.01
CA ILE A 192 -2.18 16.24 4.03
C ILE A 192 -2.99 15.01 4.44
N ASP A 193 -2.44 13.83 4.18
CA ASP A 193 -3.08 12.59 4.56
C ASP A 193 -2.82 12.25 6.02
N GLY A 194 -3.78 11.59 6.63
CA GLY A 194 -3.71 11.14 8.00
C GLY A 194 -3.70 9.62 8.09
N HIS A 195 -3.18 9.17 9.22
CA HIS A 195 -3.16 7.81 9.72
C HIS A 195 -3.39 7.89 11.23
N ALA A 196 -4.62 7.66 11.66
CA ALA A 196 -5.02 7.99 13.02
C ALA A 196 -5.92 6.89 13.64
N PRO A 197 -5.43 5.61 13.69
CA PRO A 197 -6.20 4.51 14.26
C PRO A 197 -6.55 4.81 15.72
N LEU A 198 -7.84 4.64 16.07
CA LEU A 198 -8.38 4.81 17.42
C LEU A 198 -8.16 6.20 18.06
N LEU A 199 -7.63 7.16 17.32
CA LEU A 199 -7.48 8.53 17.83
C LEU A 199 -8.84 9.21 17.93
N SER A 200 -9.16 9.79 19.08
CA SER A 200 -10.49 10.35 19.39
C SER A 200 -10.43 11.60 20.25
N GLY A 201 -11.57 12.28 20.41
CA GLY A 201 -11.76 13.39 21.32
C GLY A 201 -10.82 14.58 21.04
N ARG A 202 -10.23 15.13 22.11
CA ARG A 202 -9.34 16.31 22.01
C ARG A 202 -8.06 16.02 21.23
N ALA A 203 -7.54 14.81 21.31
CA ALA A 203 -6.35 14.41 20.58
C ALA A 203 -6.61 14.38 19.05
N LEU A 204 -7.73 13.82 18.63
CA LEU A 204 -8.18 13.84 17.26
C LEU A 204 -8.42 15.27 16.74
N ASN A 205 -9.02 16.15 17.56
CA ASN A 205 -9.19 17.56 17.20
C ASN A 205 -7.85 18.28 17.02
N ALA A 206 -6.87 18.04 17.91
CA ALA A 206 -5.53 18.62 17.79
C ALA A 206 -4.80 18.14 16.53
N TYR A 207 -4.88 16.84 16.24
CA TYR A 207 -4.33 16.24 15.03
C TYR A 207 -4.96 16.85 13.77
N ARG A 208 -6.30 17.01 13.73
CA ARG A 208 -7.03 17.62 12.62
C ARG A 208 -6.65 19.10 12.44
N VAL A 209 -6.47 19.86 13.54
CA VAL A 209 -6.01 21.27 13.52
C VAL A 209 -4.60 21.40 12.95
N ALA A 210 -3.74 20.40 13.19
CA ALA A 210 -2.38 20.38 12.65
C ALA A 210 -2.34 20.21 11.11
N GLY A 211 -3.42 19.71 10.47
CA GLY A 211 -3.51 19.64 9.02
C GLY A 211 -4.05 18.35 8.41
N PRO A 212 -3.78 17.15 8.97
CA PRO A 212 -4.27 15.92 8.38
C PRO A 212 -5.78 15.94 8.16
N SER A 213 -6.21 15.56 6.95
CA SER A 213 -7.60 15.73 6.52
C SER A 213 -8.28 14.45 6.06
N THR A 214 -7.54 13.35 6.04
CA THR A 214 -8.01 12.02 5.66
C THR A 214 -7.70 11.02 6.76
N ASP A 215 -8.32 9.84 6.71
CA ASP A 215 -7.93 8.66 7.48
C ASP A 215 -8.39 7.38 6.78
N HIS A 216 -7.53 6.36 6.74
CA HIS A 216 -7.80 5.05 6.14
C HIS A 216 -7.78 3.91 7.17
N GLU A 217 -7.56 4.22 8.46
CA GLU A 217 -7.40 3.25 9.54
C GLU A 217 -8.67 3.00 10.37
N CYS A 218 -9.81 3.57 9.95
CA CYS A 218 -11.07 3.36 10.68
C CYS A 218 -11.45 1.89 10.71
N SER A 219 -11.54 1.33 11.91
CA SER A 219 -11.88 -0.09 12.15
C SER A 219 -13.34 -0.34 12.51
N ASN A 220 -14.09 0.71 12.88
CA ASN A 220 -15.47 0.62 13.33
C ASN A 220 -16.29 1.86 12.95
N PHE A 221 -17.62 1.72 13.05
CA PHE A 221 -18.58 2.75 12.66
C PHE A 221 -18.47 4.04 13.49
N ASP A 222 -18.25 3.94 14.80
CA ASP A 222 -18.18 5.10 15.68
C ASP A 222 -16.97 5.97 15.36
N GLU A 223 -15.85 5.35 15.03
CA GLU A 223 -14.63 6.01 14.58
C GLU A 223 -14.84 6.76 13.25
N VAL A 224 -15.50 6.12 12.27
CA VAL A 224 -15.89 6.76 11.00
C VAL A 224 -16.77 7.98 11.27
N LEU A 225 -17.78 7.83 12.12
CA LEU A 225 -18.73 8.89 12.41
C LEU A 225 -18.08 10.08 13.13
N GLU A 226 -17.19 9.83 14.09
CA GLU A 226 -16.48 10.88 14.82
C GLU A 226 -15.58 11.69 13.85
N LYS A 227 -14.78 11.02 13.03
CA LYS A 227 -13.89 11.68 12.06
C LYS A 227 -14.65 12.46 10.99
N LEU A 228 -15.75 11.92 10.46
CA LEU A 228 -16.61 12.66 9.52
C LEU A 228 -17.19 13.93 10.15
N ARG A 229 -17.63 13.88 11.41
CA ARG A 229 -18.22 15.03 12.13
C ARG A 229 -17.27 16.21 12.28
N ILE A 230 -15.97 15.97 12.29
CA ILE A 230 -14.96 17.03 12.35
C ILE A 230 -14.40 17.39 10.96
N GLY A 231 -15.04 16.91 9.88
CA GLY A 231 -14.70 17.23 8.50
C GLY A 231 -13.48 16.50 7.94
N MET A 232 -13.10 15.37 8.52
CA MET A 232 -12.15 14.46 7.88
C MET A 232 -12.81 13.66 6.77
N ARG A 233 -12.02 13.18 5.82
CA ARG A 233 -12.44 12.25 4.78
C ARG A 233 -11.99 10.85 5.14
N ILE A 234 -12.85 9.87 4.84
CA ILE A 234 -12.59 8.46 5.16
C ILE A 234 -12.29 7.70 3.89
N LEU A 235 -11.17 6.99 3.92
CA LEU A 235 -10.78 6.05 2.88
C LEU A 235 -11.14 4.64 3.37
N LEU A 236 -12.07 3.99 2.70
CA LEU A 236 -12.45 2.60 3.00
C LEU A 236 -11.42 1.69 2.34
N ARG A 237 -10.60 1.04 3.17
CA ARG A 237 -9.41 0.30 2.77
C ARG A 237 -9.66 -1.20 2.63
N VAL A 238 -9.30 -1.79 1.47
CA VAL A 238 -9.26 -3.24 1.28
C VAL A 238 -7.88 -3.66 0.77
N GLY A 239 -6.98 -3.87 1.70
CA GLY A 239 -5.63 -4.40 1.49
C GLY A 239 -5.55 -5.93 1.62
N SER A 240 -4.33 -6.48 1.63
CA SER A 240 -4.09 -7.92 1.79
C SER A 240 -4.30 -8.42 3.23
N ALA A 241 -4.15 -7.53 4.21
CA ALA A 241 -4.27 -7.84 5.64
C ALA A 241 -5.52 -7.27 6.31
N ALA A 242 -6.38 -6.54 5.57
CA ALA A 242 -7.54 -5.85 6.13
C ALA A 242 -8.77 -6.76 6.20
N ASN A 243 -9.29 -6.97 7.41
CA ASN A 243 -10.54 -7.68 7.67
C ASN A 243 -11.60 -6.71 8.25
N GLY A 244 -12.89 -7.06 8.14
CA GLY A 244 -13.98 -6.28 8.77
C GLY A 244 -14.53 -5.12 7.92
N MET A 245 -14.03 -4.90 6.70
CA MET A 245 -14.49 -3.79 5.86
C MET A 245 -15.92 -4.03 5.32
N GLU A 246 -16.31 -5.28 5.07
CA GLU A 246 -17.67 -5.62 4.63
C GLU A 246 -18.72 -5.26 5.70
N GLU A 247 -18.41 -5.53 6.97
CA GLU A 247 -19.23 -5.15 8.12
C GLU A 247 -19.31 -3.63 8.28
N LEU A 248 -18.17 -2.94 8.16
CA LEU A 248 -18.14 -1.49 8.27
C LEU A 248 -18.96 -0.81 7.18
N ILE A 249 -18.82 -1.23 5.93
CA ILE A 249 -19.62 -0.71 4.80
C ILE A 249 -21.11 -0.99 5.04
N THR A 250 -21.45 -2.17 5.54
CA THR A 250 -22.84 -2.54 5.87
C THR A 250 -23.45 -1.59 6.90
N GLU A 251 -22.72 -1.25 7.96
CA GLU A 251 -23.18 -0.28 8.97
C GLU A 251 -23.30 1.15 8.37
N ILE A 252 -22.35 1.58 7.52
CA ILE A 252 -22.42 2.88 6.82
C ILE A 252 -23.70 2.97 5.99
N VAL A 253 -24.00 1.94 5.20
CA VAL A 253 -25.20 1.88 4.36
C VAL A 253 -26.48 1.85 5.20
N LYS A 254 -26.54 1.00 6.22
CA LYS A 254 -27.67 0.85 7.13
C LYS A 254 -28.03 2.15 7.84
N HIS A 255 -27.04 2.93 8.24
CA HIS A 255 -27.24 4.22 8.90
C HIS A 255 -27.41 5.40 7.92
N GLY A 256 -27.31 5.16 6.62
CA GLY A 256 -27.51 6.19 5.59
C GLY A 256 -26.52 7.34 5.68
N LEU A 257 -25.25 7.07 6.04
CA LEU A 257 -24.23 8.13 6.11
C LEU A 257 -23.98 8.73 4.71
N PRO A 258 -23.81 10.07 4.63
CA PRO A 258 -23.46 10.71 3.36
C PRO A 258 -22.02 10.29 2.95
N THR A 259 -21.90 9.83 1.70
CA THR A 259 -20.63 9.28 1.17
C THR A 259 -19.76 10.31 0.46
N ASP A 260 -20.15 11.59 0.41
CA ASP A 260 -19.41 12.63 -0.34
C ASP A 260 -17.98 12.88 0.16
N ASN A 261 -17.72 12.56 1.43
CA ASN A 261 -16.40 12.61 2.04
C ASN A 261 -15.82 11.21 2.27
N MET A 262 -16.28 10.22 1.51
CA MET A 262 -15.74 8.86 1.55
C MET A 262 -15.18 8.48 0.18
N MET A 263 -14.14 7.66 0.14
CA MET A 263 -13.50 7.15 -1.06
C MET A 263 -12.88 5.78 -0.77
N PHE A 264 -12.38 5.10 -1.79
CA PHE A 264 -11.78 3.78 -1.68
C PHE A 264 -10.26 3.84 -1.81
N CYS A 265 -9.57 2.94 -1.13
CA CYS A 265 -8.14 2.72 -1.28
C CYS A 265 -7.76 1.26 -1.05
N THR A 266 -6.56 0.89 -1.50
CA THR A 266 -6.02 -0.46 -1.25
C THR A 266 -4.97 -0.50 -0.18
N ASP A 267 -4.22 0.58 0.02
CA ASP A 267 -3.11 0.64 0.97
C ASP A 267 -2.07 -0.45 0.62
N ASP A 268 -1.78 -1.38 1.52
CA ASP A 268 -0.93 -2.55 1.27
C ASP A 268 -1.70 -3.67 0.59
N LYS A 269 -1.50 -3.85 -0.71
CA LYS A 269 -2.12 -4.95 -1.44
C LYS A 269 -1.13 -5.71 -2.31
N HIS A 270 -0.95 -6.99 -2.00
CA HIS A 270 -0.06 -7.89 -2.74
C HIS A 270 -0.58 -8.16 -4.15
N ILE A 271 0.36 -8.35 -5.09
CA ILE A 271 0.04 -8.57 -6.50
C ILE A 271 -0.83 -9.81 -6.75
N GLU A 272 -0.70 -10.85 -5.93
CA GLU A 272 -1.51 -12.07 -6.01
C GLU A 272 -2.97 -11.80 -5.65
N ASN A 273 -3.21 -11.04 -4.57
CA ASN A 273 -4.56 -10.65 -4.18
C ASN A 273 -5.23 -9.78 -5.24
N ILE A 274 -4.49 -8.82 -5.82
CA ILE A 274 -5.00 -7.98 -6.90
C ILE A 274 -5.41 -8.83 -8.10
N ARG A 275 -4.56 -9.78 -8.51
CA ARG A 275 -4.83 -10.67 -9.65
C ARG A 275 -6.06 -11.55 -9.44
N ARG A 276 -6.28 -12.03 -8.21
CA ARG A 276 -7.39 -12.90 -7.85
C ARG A 276 -8.72 -12.16 -7.65
N GLU A 277 -8.69 -11.02 -6.97
CA GLU A 277 -9.89 -10.34 -6.46
C GLU A 277 -10.26 -9.11 -7.27
N GLY A 278 -9.28 -8.47 -7.87
CA GLY A 278 -9.36 -7.14 -8.47
C GLY A 278 -8.73 -6.07 -7.58
N HIS A 279 -8.89 -4.83 -8.00
CA HIS A 279 -8.35 -3.64 -7.36
C HIS A 279 -9.50 -2.76 -6.79
N ILE A 280 -9.62 -1.50 -7.15
CA ILE A 280 -10.73 -0.64 -6.69
C ILE A 280 -12.11 -1.19 -7.10
N ASN A 281 -12.20 -1.89 -8.24
CA ASN A 281 -13.45 -2.53 -8.65
C ASN A 281 -13.93 -3.62 -7.68
N CYS A 282 -13.03 -4.29 -6.96
CA CYS A 282 -13.44 -5.26 -5.95
C CYS A 282 -14.06 -4.57 -4.72
N ILE A 283 -13.58 -3.39 -4.35
CA ILE A 283 -14.16 -2.60 -3.25
C ILE A 283 -15.53 -2.04 -3.65
N ALA A 284 -15.66 -1.51 -4.88
CA ALA A 284 -16.93 -1.06 -5.42
C ALA A 284 -17.98 -2.19 -5.46
N ARG A 285 -17.58 -3.41 -5.91
CA ARG A 285 -18.41 -4.61 -5.87
C ARG A 285 -18.83 -4.99 -4.45
N MET A 286 -17.91 -4.96 -3.49
CA MET A 286 -18.19 -5.20 -2.07
C MET A 286 -19.22 -4.19 -1.55
N ALA A 287 -19.03 -2.91 -1.82
CA ALA A 287 -19.94 -1.84 -1.38
C ALA A 287 -21.37 -2.04 -1.93
N VAL A 288 -21.50 -2.39 -3.21
CA VAL A 288 -22.81 -2.70 -3.82
C VAL A 288 -23.44 -3.96 -3.21
N LYS A 289 -22.64 -5.00 -2.94
CA LYS A 289 -23.10 -6.21 -2.26
C LYS A 289 -23.64 -5.90 -0.85
N CYS A 290 -23.03 -4.94 -0.14
CA CYS A 290 -23.51 -4.45 1.16
C CYS A 290 -24.74 -3.52 1.07
N GLY A 291 -25.27 -3.26 -0.14
CA GLY A 291 -26.48 -2.46 -0.36
C GLY A 291 -26.25 -1.00 -0.74
N MET A 292 -25.01 -0.59 -1.03
CA MET A 292 -24.71 0.75 -1.52
C MET A 292 -25.27 0.93 -2.95
N ASP A 293 -25.79 2.11 -3.24
CA ASP A 293 -26.17 2.46 -4.61
C ASP A 293 -24.96 2.39 -5.55
N PRO A 294 -25.05 1.72 -6.73
CA PRO A 294 -23.91 1.54 -7.62
C PRO A 294 -23.29 2.85 -8.12
N ILE A 295 -24.07 3.91 -8.32
CA ILE A 295 -23.54 5.22 -8.74
C ILE A 295 -22.75 5.86 -7.59
N GLN A 296 -23.20 5.69 -6.36
CA GLN A 296 -22.45 6.13 -5.17
C GLN A 296 -21.11 5.37 -5.05
N ALA A 297 -21.09 4.07 -5.28
CA ALA A 297 -19.86 3.29 -5.31
C ALA A 297 -18.89 3.79 -6.41
N VAL A 298 -19.37 4.07 -7.63
CA VAL A 298 -18.57 4.68 -8.69
C VAL A 298 -18.05 6.06 -8.29
N LYS A 299 -18.88 6.88 -7.63
CA LYS A 299 -18.53 8.22 -7.17
C LYS A 299 -17.39 8.16 -6.12
N MET A 300 -17.46 7.23 -5.17
CA MET A 300 -16.41 6.97 -4.19
C MET A 300 -15.13 6.46 -4.84
N ALA A 301 -15.26 5.60 -5.85
CA ALA A 301 -14.13 5.04 -6.60
C ALA A 301 -13.47 6.05 -7.57
N SER A 302 -13.99 7.25 -7.75
CA SER A 302 -13.51 8.19 -8.77
C SER A 302 -13.61 9.65 -8.34
N TYR A 303 -14.78 10.25 -8.40
CA TYR A 303 -15.00 11.69 -8.24
C TYR A 303 -14.66 12.20 -6.85
N ASN A 304 -15.01 11.45 -5.81
CA ASN A 304 -14.73 11.86 -4.43
C ASN A 304 -13.22 11.92 -4.16
N ALA A 305 -12.48 10.90 -4.62
CA ALA A 305 -11.02 10.87 -4.54
C ALA A 305 -10.40 12.05 -5.32
N ALA A 306 -10.85 12.29 -6.56
CA ALA A 306 -10.37 13.42 -7.35
C ALA A 306 -10.60 14.76 -6.64
N ARG A 307 -11.77 14.98 -6.03
CA ARG A 307 -12.06 16.19 -5.25
C ARG A 307 -11.22 16.33 -4.00
N ALA A 308 -11.00 15.23 -3.29
CA ALA A 308 -10.21 15.22 -2.06
C ALA A 308 -8.78 15.73 -2.28
N TYR A 309 -8.19 15.32 -3.40
CA TYR A 309 -6.82 15.68 -3.78
C TYR A 309 -6.71 16.85 -4.77
N GLY A 310 -7.81 17.56 -5.04
CA GLY A 310 -7.81 18.75 -5.90
C GLY A 310 -7.57 18.47 -7.38
N LEU A 311 -7.89 17.28 -7.86
CA LEU A 311 -7.74 16.86 -9.26
C LEU A 311 -8.95 17.37 -10.07
N ARG A 312 -8.85 18.55 -10.66
CA ARG A 312 -9.99 19.32 -11.18
C ARG A 312 -10.69 18.73 -12.41
N ASN A 313 -9.99 17.93 -13.22
CA ASN A 313 -10.49 17.44 -14.51
C ASN A 313 -10.35 15.92 -14.66
N ILE A 314 -10.44 15.19 -13.56
CA ILE A 314 -10.35 13.73 -13.48
C ILE A 314 -11.51 13.21 -12.62
N GLY A 315 -11.90 11.95 -12.78
CA GLY A 315 -12.90 11.28 -11.95
C GLY A 315 -14.35 11.53 -12.35
N ALA A 316 -14.59 12.13 -13.52
CA ALA A 316 -15.94 12.30 -14.08
C ALA A 316 -15.91 12.22 -15.60
N ILE A 317 -17.07 11.91 -16.22
CA ILE A 317 -17.28 11.97 -17.68
C ILE A 317 -18.05 13.23 -18.00
N ALA A 318 -17.33 14.26 -18.45
CA ALA A 318 -17.91 15.54 -18.84
C ALA A 318 -16.96 16.30 -19.77
N PRO A 319 -17.45 17.25 -20.59
CA PRO A 319 -16.59 18.09 -21.41
C PRO A 319 -15.54 18.82 -20.58
N GLY A 320 -14.28 18.79 -21.03
CA GLY A 320 -13.13 19.35 -20.34
C GLY A 320 -12.43 18.40 -19.34
N TYR A 321 -13.03 17.25 -19.05
CA TYR A 321 -12.39 16.19 -18.25
C TYR A 321 -11.47 15.31 -19.11
N LYS A 322 -10.54 14.64 -18.45
CA LYS A 322 -9.65 13.68 -19.12
C LYS A 322 -10.40 12.40 -19.47
N GLY A 323 -9.95 11.74 -20.52
CA GLY A 323 -10.58 10.56 -21.09
C GLY A 323 -10.23 9.26 -20.39
N ASP A 324 -9.80 9.32 -19.15
CA ASP A 324 -9.58 8.15 -18.28
C ASP A 324 -10.96 7.56 -17.95
N MET A 325 -11.34 6.46 -18.60
CA MET A 325 -12.69 5.88 -18.50
C MET A 325 -12.61 4.35 -18.47
N VAL A 326 -13.66 3.73 -17.96
CA VAL A 326 -13.79 2.27 -17.93
C VAL A 326 -15.17 1.87 -18.43
N LEU A 327 -15.20 0.90 -19.34
CA LEU A 327 -16.40 0.26 -19.80
C LEU A 327 -16.64 -1.01 -18.99
N PHE A 328 -17.73 -1.05 -18.22
CA PHE A 328 -18.14 -2.20 -17.43
C PHE A 328 -19.36 -2.87 -18.09
N GLU A 329 -19.41 -4.19 -18.01
CA GLU A 329 -20.60 -4.94 -18.43
C GLU A 329 -21.80 -4.63 -17.55
N ASP A 330 -21.58 -4.50 -16.25
CA ASP A 330 -22.58 -4.24 -15.23
C ASP A 330 -22.00 -3.41 -14.07
N LEU A 331 -22.89 -2.84 -13.23
CA LEU A 331 -22.53 -2.10 -12.03
C LEU A 331 -22.78 -2.90 -10.74
N LYS A 332 -22.92 -4.21 -10.83
CA LYS A 332 -23.03 -5.12 -9.68
C LYS A 332 -21.70 -5.79 -9.40
N ASP A 333 -21.15 -6.44 -10.43
CA ASP A 333 -19.89 -7.19 -10.32
C ASP A 333 -18.70 -6.37 -10.82
N PHE A 334 -18.94 -5.24 -11.49
CA PHE A 334 -17.93 -4.35 -12.07
C PHE A 334 -16.94 -5.11 -12.95
N ARG A 335 -17.50 -5.98 -13.83
CA ARG A 335 -16.71 -6.71 -14.81
C ARG A 335 -16.25 -5.77 -15.91
N VAL A 336 -14.94 -5.58 -16.00
CA VAL A 336 -14.32 -4.67 -16.97
C VAL A 336 -14.34 -5.27 -18.38
N LEU A 337 -14.85 -4.52 -19.34
CA LEU A 337 -14.81 -4.84 -20.76
C LEU A 337 -13.65 -4.10 -21.45
N ARG A 338 -13.42 -2.84 -21.09
CA ARG A 338 -12.36 -2.02 -21.69
C ARG A 338 -11.96 -0.88 -20.77
N VAL A 339 -10.67 -0.53 -20.78
CA VAL A 339 -10.13 0.61 -20.07
C VAL A 339 -9.57 1.61 -21.07
N PHE A 340 -9.81 2.89 -20.84
CA PHE A 340 -9.22 4.01 -21.58
C PHE A 340 -8.18 4.68 -20.66
N THR A 341 -6.98 4.86 -21.22
CA THR A 341 -5.83 5.39 -20.47
C THR A 341 -5.89 6.90 -20.32
N ARG A 342 -5.00 7.45 -19.51
CA ARG A 342 -4.79 8.91 -19.39
C ARG A 342 -4.45 9.62 -20.72
N PHE A 343 -4.17 8.86 -21.77
CA PHE A 343 -3.90 9.36 -23.12
C PHE A 343 -5.16 9.37 -24.02
N GLY A 344 -6.35 9.07 -23.46
CA GLY A 344 -7.61 9.06 -24.19
C GLY A 344 -7.72 7.94 -25.23
N ARG A 345 -7.03 6.84 -25.06
CA ARG A 345 -7.03 5.68 -25.96
C ARG A 345 -7.19 4.37 -25.17
N PRO A 346 -7.71 3.31 -25.83
CA PRO A 346 -7.80 2.00 -25.21
C PRO A 346 -6.45 1.51 -24.66
N TYR A 347 -6.50 0.89 -23.49
CA TYR A 347 -5.34 0.25 -22.87
C TYR A 347 -4.96 -1.02 -23.65
N ASP A 348 -3.70 -1.17 -24.02
CA ASP A 348 -3.19 -2.28 -24.83
C ASP A 348 -2.28 -3.28 -24.09
N GLY A 349 -2.03 -3.04 -22.79
CA GLY A 349 -1.25 -3.93 -21.94
C GLY A 349 0.25 -3.97 -22.20
N LYS A 350 0.76 -3.09 -23.08
CA LYS A 350 2.19 -3.09 -23.42
C LYS A 350 3.04 -2.56 -22.27
N PRO A 351 4.24 -3.14 -22.06
CA PRO A 351 5.17 -2.64 -21.08
C PRO A 351 5.75 -1.28 -21.51
N THR A 352 6.01 -0.43 -20.52
CA THR A 352 6.74 0.81 -20.69
C THR A 352 8.23 0.57 -20.48
N PRO A 353 9.14 1.12 -21.30
CA PRO A 353 10.57 0.95 -21.09
C PRO A 353 11.01 1.42 -19.71
N MET A 354 11.77 0.58 -19.00
CA MET A 354 12.27 0.91 -17.67
C MET A 354 13.31 2.03 -17.76
N PRO A 355 13.13 3.15 -17.03
CA PRO A 355 14.11 4.23 -17.02
C PRO A 355 15.33 3.85 -16.17
N ILE A 356 16.45 4.59 -16.37
CA ILE A 356 17.62 4.48 -15.50
C ILE A 356 17.27 5.12 -14.15
N ILE A 357 17.40 4.37 -13.07
CA ILE A 357 17.17 4.82 -11.68
C ILE A 357 18.47 4.86 -10.88
N PRO A 358 18.51 5.55 -9.74
CA PRO A 358 19.72 5.65 -8.92
C PRO A 358 20.26 4.27 -8.49
N GLN A 359 21.59 4.08 -8.61
CA GLN A 359 22.24 2.82 -8.22
C GLN A 359 22.04 2.48 -6.74
N ALA A 360 21.88 3.48 -5.89
CA ALA A 360 21.68 3.30 -4.45
C ALA A 360 20.51 2.37 -4.11
N VAL A 361 19.46 2.31 -4.95
CA VAL A 361 18.33 1.41 -4.70
C VAL A 361 18.65 -0.06 -4.96
N TYR A 362 19.73 -0.38 -5.68
CA TYR A 362 20.20 -1.76 -5.89
C TYR A 362 21.27 -2.21 -4.87
N THR A 363 21.74 -1.30 -4.03
CA THR A 363 22.81 -1.57 -3.05
C THR A 363 22.33 -1.30 -1.63
N SER A 364 21.07 -1.61 -1.35
CA SER A 364 20.40 -1.33 -0.07
C SER A 364 20.63 -2.39 1.01
N MET A 365 21.26 -3.52 0.67
CA MET A 365 21.64 -4.58 1.62
C MET A 365 23.03 -4.32 2.17
N ASN A 366 23.15 -3.40 3.13
CA ASN A 366 24.40 -3.05 3.80
C ASN A 366 24.39 -3.56 5.26
N MET A 367 24.31 -4.87 5.40
CA MET A 367 24.25 -5.58 6.69
C MET A 367 25.65 -5.94 7.19
N ALA A 368 25.93 -5.71 8.48
CA ALA A 368 27.13 -6.23 9.11
C ALA A 368 27.13 -7.76 9.09
N PRO A 369 28.30 -8.41 9.08
CA PRO A 369 28.38 -9.86 9.29
C PRO A 369 27.72 -10.25 10.62
N ILE A 370 26.86 -11.27 10.60
CA ILE A 370 26.24 -11.79 11.81
C ILE A 370 27.30 -12.61 12.57
N PRO A 371 27.59 -12.30 13.84
CA PRO A 371 28.49 -13.12 14.65
C PRO A 371 28.00 -14.58 14.76
N GLU A 372 28.90 -15.52 14.99
CA GLU A 372 28.56 -16.95 15.15
C GLU A 372 27.56 -17.21 16.29
N ASP A 373 27.62 -16.39 17.34
CA ASP A 373 26.70 -16.41 18.48
C ASP A 373 25.63 -15.31 18.43
N GLY A 374 25.53 -14.58 17.32
CA GLY A 374 24.65 -13.41 17.17
C GLY A 374 23.16 -13.72 17.26
N LEU A 375 22.76 -14.98 17.11
CA LEU A 375 21.36 -15.42 17.26
C LEU A 375 21.11 -16.16 18.60
N ARG A 376 22.11 -16.23 19.50
CA ARG A 376 21.89 -16.81 20.82
C ARG A 376 21.02 -15.90 21.68
N LEU A 377 19.91 -16.42 22.16
CA LEU A 377 18.95 -15.72 23.01
C LEU A 377 19.01 -16.31 24.44
N PRO A 378 19.71 -15.68 25.40
CA PRO A 378 19.64 -16.09 26.80
C PRO A 378 18.18 -16.07 27.28
N ALA A 379 17.78 -17.11 28.02
CA ALA A 379 16.38 -17.22 28.42
C ALA A 379 16.22 -17.59 29.89
N LYS A 380 15.17 -17.07 30.52
CA LYS A 380 14.65 -17.48 31.82
C LYS A 380 13.62 -18.60 31.65
N ASP A 381 13.12 -19.17 32.73
CA ASP A 381 12.06 -20.21 32.67
C ASP A 381 10.76 -19.69 32.04
N ILE A 382 10.48 -18.40 32.22
CA ILE A 382 9.33 -17.68 31.67
C ILE A 382 9.87 -16.46 30.92
N MET A 383 9.43 -16.29 29.66
CA MET A 383 9.85 -15.20 28.79
C MET A 383 8.62 -14.47 28.21
N PRO A 384 8.75 -13.17 27.91
CA PRO A 384 7.74 -12.45 27.13
C PRO A 384 7.73 -12.98 25.69
N VAL A 385 6.55 -13.35 25.19
CA VAL A 385 6.35 -13.92 23.87
C VAL A 385 5.40 -13.03 23.08
N ILE A 386 5.74 -12.78 21.81
CA ILE A 386 4.85 -12.13 20.82
C ILE A 386 3.88 -13.19 20.32
N CYS A 387 2.60 -13.12 20.73
CA CYS A 387 1.58 -14.06 20.28
C CYS A 387 0.78 -13.44 19.14
N GLN A 388 0.81 -14.08 17.97
CA GLN A 388 -0.03 -13.69 16.84
C GLN A 388 -1.50 -14.02 17.12
N ILE A 389 -2.39 -13.16 16.64
CA ILE A 389 -3.85 -13.38 16.66
C ILE A 389 -4.27 -13.73 15.23
N GLU A 390 -4.92 -14.86 15.05
CA GLU A 390 -5.33 -15.34 13.73
C GLU A 390 -6.17 -14.27 12.99
N GLY A 391 -5.76 -13.94 11.76
CA GLY A 391 -6.45 -12.97 10.91
C GLY A 391 -6.31 -11.50 11.34
N GLN A 392 -5.40 -11.17 12.26
CA GLN A 392 -5.16 -9.80 12.71
C GLN A 392 -3.68 -9.41 12.61
N LEU A 393 -3.41 -8.11 12.46
CA LEU A 393 -2.05 -7.56 12.52
C LEU A 393 -1.61 -7.24 13.96
N VAL A 394 -2.54 -7.03 14.86
CA VAL A 394 -2.25 -6.85 16.29
C VAL A 394 -1.74 -8.14 16.92
N THR A 395 -0.90 -8.01 17.94
CA THR A 395 -0.37 -9.14 18.70
C THR A 395 -0.77 -9.04 20.17
N GLU A 396 -0.59 -10.12 20.91
CA GLU A 396 -0.69 -10.13 22.37
C GLU A 396 0.69 -10.41 22.99
N ARG A 397 0.95 -9.79 24.13
CA ARG A 397 2.02 -10.19 25.00
C ARG A 397 1.54 -11.29 25.94
N ARG A 398 2.25 -12.41 25.96
CA ARG A 398 2.08 -13.45 26.99
C ARG A 398 3.42 -13.81 27.57
N ASP A 399 3.50 -13.94 28.88
CA ASP A 399 4.69 -14.46 29.55
C ASP A 399 4.53 -15.98 29.65
N LEU A 400 5.32 -16.74 28.85
CA LEU A 400 5.16 -18.18 28.68
C LEU A 400 6.41 -18.94 29.12
N PRO A 401 6.26 -20.19 29.60
CA PRO A 401 7.39 -21.09 29.84
C PRO A 401 8.06 -21.46 28.52
N VAL A 402 9.40 -21.45 28.50
CA VAL A 402 10.22 -21.72 27.32
C VAL A 402 11.18 -22.88 27.55
N CYS A 403 11.55 -23.56 26.46
CA CYS A 403 12.63 -24.56 26.47
C CYS A 403 13.99 -23.86 26.43
N ARG A 404 14.99 -24.46 27.11
CA ARG A 404 16.37 -23.95 27.14
C ARG A 404 17.36 -25.09 26.88
N ASP A 405 18.50 -24.74 26.28
CA ASP A 405 19.64 -25.61 26.16
C ASP A 405 20.44 -25.71 27.51
N ALA A 406 21.53 -26.46 27.47
CA ALA A 406 22.38 -26.62 28.65
C ALA A 406 23.14 -25.32 29.05
N GLU A 407 23.31 -24.41 28.11
CA GLU A 407 23.94 -23.09 28.28
C GLU A 407 22.95 -22.02 28.74
N GLY A 408 21.65 -22.33 28.79
CA GLY A 408 20.59 -21.43 29.25
C GLY A 408 19.99 -20.55 28.14
N ASN A 409 20.22 -20.88 26.88
CA ASN A 409 19.63 -20.14 25.76
C ASN A 409 18.28 -20.75 25.37
N PHE A 410 17.42 -19.92 24.76
CA PHE A 410 16.14 -20.34 24.20
C PHE A 410 16.32 -21.38 23.09
N VAL A 411 15.52 -22.44 23.18
CA VAL A 411 15.37 -23.45 22.14
C VAL A 411 13.91 -23.47 21.67
N SER A 412 13.70 -23.45 20.36
CA SER A 412 12.35 -23.53 19.77
C SER A 412 11.66 -24.83 20.18
N GLY A 413 10.35 -24.72 20.48
CA GLY A 413 9.54 -25.84 20.89
C GLY A 413 8.20 -25.39 21.46
N ASN A 414 7.27 -26.33 21.63
CA ASN A 414 5.91 -26.06 22.15
C ASN A 414 5.15 -24.97 21.35
N GLY A 415 5.37 -24.87 20.03
CA GLY A 415 4.77 -23.87 19.16
C GLY A 415 5.42 -22.47 19.26
N LEU A 416 6.57 -22.36 19.92
CA LEU A 416 7.37 -21.14 20.03
C LEU A 416 8.57 -21.22 19.10
N ASN A 417 8.81 -20.16 18.35
CA ASN A 417 9.95 -20.01 17.45
C ASN A 417 10.79 -18.78 17.82
N LYS A 418 12.07 -18.81 17.47
CA LYS A 418 12.96 -17.65 17.58
C LYS A 418 12.59 -16.62 16.52
N LEU A 419 12.51 -15.35 16.93
CA LEU A 419 12.36 -14.19 16.06
C LEU A 419 13.63 -13.34 16.14
N ALA A 420 14.14 -12.90 15.00
CA ALA A 420 15.27 -11.98 14.92
C ALA A 420 14.96 -10.82 13.99
N VAL A 421 15.42 -9.62 14.36
CA VAL A 421 15.41 -8.41 13.51
C VAL A 421 16.81 -7.87 13.42
N ILE A 422 17.36 -7.81 12.20
CA ILE A 422 18.77 -7.45 11.95
C ILE A 422 18.82 -6.16 11.15
N GLU A 423 19.56 -5.19 11.64
CA GLU A 423 19.83 -3.94 10.92
C GLU A 423 20.57 -4.24 9.62
N ARG A 424 20.04 -3.71 8.48
CA ARG A 424 20.58 -3.98 7.14
C ARG A 424 20.96 -2.75 6.32
N HIS A 425 20.96 -1.56 6.91
CA HIS A 425 21.11 -0.31 6.19
C HIS A 425 22.50 0.32 6.31
N HIS A 426 23.06 0.28 7.52
CA HIS A 426 24.27 1.03 7.90
C HIS A 426 25.40 0.15 8.45
N ALA A 427 25.25 -1.16 8.40
CA ALA A 427 26.20 -2.14 8.97
C ALA A 427 26.51 -1.86 10.46
N LEU A 428 25.49 -1.49 11.24
CA LEU A 428 25.64 -1.19 12.68
C LEU A 428 25.87 -2.45 13.53
N GLY A 429 25.45 -3.61 13.02
CA GLY A 429 25.53 -4.88 13.75
C GLY A 429 24.45 -5.06 14.81
N ASN A 430 23.42 -4.23 14.81
CA ASN A 430 22.27 -4.39 15.71
C ASN A 430 21.47 -5.65 15.34
N ILE A 431 21.17 -6.47 16.37
CA ILE A 431 20.35 -7.68 16.27
C ILE A 431 19.39 -7.68 17.45
N GLY A 432 18.11 -7.49 17.19
CA GLY A 432 17.04 -7.71 18.15
C GLY A 432 16.64 -9.18 18.15
N LEU A 433 16.51 -9.79 19.32
CA LEU A 433 16.08 -11.17 19.49
C LEU A 433 14.82 -11.26 20.35
N GLY A 434 13.92 -12.15 19.99
CA GLY A 434 12.66 -12.38 20.69
C GLY A 434 12.09 -13.76 20.43
N ILE A 435 10.91 -14.00 20.99
CA ILE A 435 10.19 -15.27 20.84
C ILE A 435 8.80 -14.95 20.28
N VAL A 436 8.37 -15.72 19.27
CA VAL A 436 7.07 -15.58 18.63
C VAL A 436 6.29 -16.90 18.70
N GLN A 437 4.97 -16.80 18.90
CA GLN A 437 4.00 -17.87 18.78
C GLN A 437 3.08 -17.63 17.57
N GLY A 438 2.81 -18.69 16.79
CA GLY A 438 1.87 -18.64 15.66
C GLY A 438 2.43 -19.15 14.35
N PHE A 439 3.76 -19.26 14.19
CA PHE A 439 4.36 -19.80 12.96
C PHE A 439 4.47 -21.32 12.94
N ASN A 440 4.71 -21.96 14.10
CA ASN A 440 4.85 -23.41 14.23
C ASN A 440 5.95 -24.03 13.31
N ILE A 441 7.05 -23.31 13.10
CA ILE A 441 8.13 -23.77 12.23
C ILE A 441 8.88 -24.93 12.88
N HIS A 442 9.18 -25.94 12.07
CA HIS A 442 9.97 -27.13 12.44
C HIS A 442 10.98 -27.45 11.33
N GLY A 443 12.25 -27.49 11.66
CA GLY A 443 13.35 -27.83 10.73
C GLY A 443 13.57 -26.77 9.65
N GLY A 444 13.47 -25.48 9.98
CA GLY A 444 13.69 -24.44 9.01
C GLY A 444 13.55 -23.00 9.52
N ALA A 445 13.58 -22.06 8.56
CA ALA A 445 13.42 -20.63 8.80
C ALA A 445 12.76 -19.91 7.63
N ILE A 446 12.10 -18.79 7.94
CA ILE A 446 11.58 -17.81 6.98
C ILE A 446 12.25 -16.47 7.25
N ALA A 447 12.70 -15.78 6.20
CA ALA A 447 13.30 -14.46 6.29
C ALA A 447 12.70 -13.50 5.27
N SER A 448 12.63 -12.21 5.62
CA SER A 448 12.14 -11.14 4.76
C SER A 448 12.88 -9.83 4.99
N THR A 449 13.12 -9.08 3.91
CA THR A 449 13.48 -7.65 3.96
C THR A 449 12.28 -6.74 3.73
N VAL A 450 11.09 -7.29 3.47
CA VAL A 450 9.83 -6.55 3.49
C VAL A 450 9.28 -6.61 4.90
N ALA A 451 9.52 -5.55 5.68
CA ALA A 451 9.17 -5.47 7.10
C ALA A 451 8.90 -4.00 7.48
N HIS A 452 7.64 -3.65 7.52
CA HIS A 452 7.16 -2.28 7.75
C HIS A 452 7.67 -1.70 9.07
N ASP A 453 8.07 -0.41 9.12
CA ASP A 453 8.34 0.49 7.98
C ASP A 453 9.84 0.59 7.71
N SER A 454 10.69 0.20 8.70
CA SER A 454 12.15 0.31 8.59
C SER A 454 12.77 -0.64 7.57
N HIS A 455 12.07 -1.73 7.25
CA HIS A 455 12.53 -2.79 6.34
C HIS A 455 13.87 -3.38 6.72
N ASN A 456 14.11 -3.55 8.00
CA ASN A 456 15.19 -4.38 8.51
C ASN A 456 14.97 -5.84 8.12
N LEU A 457 16.01 -6.67 8.18
CA LEU A 457 15.86 -8.10 7.92
C LEU A 457 15.16 -8.78 9.11
N VAL A 458 13.95 -9.31 8.89
CA VAL A 458 13.15 -10.04 9.89
C VAL A 458 13.17 -11.52 9.57
N MET A 459 13.38 -12.36 10.59
CA MET A 459 13.47 -13.81 10.44
C MET A 459 12.76 -14.52 11.58
N VAL A 460 12.08 -15.63 11.25
CA VAL A 460 11.54 -16.60 12.22
C VAL A 460 12.06 -17.98 11.88
N GLY A 461 12.56 -18.72 12.87
CA GLY A 461 13.06 -20.07 12.65
C GLY A 461 13.09 -20.89 13.93
N ASP A 462 13.36 -22.17 13.77
CA ASP A 462 13.53 -23.10 14.89
C ASP A 462 14.99 -23.44 15.18
N ASN A 463 15.91 -23.08 14.29
CA ASN A 463 17.35 -23.27 14.46
C ASN A 463 18.16 -22.12 13.83
N ASP A 464 19.34 -21.84 14.40
CA ASP A 464 20.17 -20.71 14.02
C ASP A 464 20.83 -20.90 12.65
N ASP A 465 21.21 -22.14 12.28
CA ASP A 465 21.89 -22.43 11.01
C ASP A 465 21.00 -22.09 9.80
N ASP A 466 19.72 -22.49 9.81
CA ASP A 466 18.78 -22.19 8.75
C ASP A 466 18.41 -20.68 8.71
N MET A 467 18.35 -20.03 9.90
CA MET A 467 18.15 -18.57 9.98
C MET A 467 19.36 -17.81 9.38
N LEU A 468 20.58 -18.21 9.68
CA LEU A 468 21.80 -17.61 9.10
C LEU A 468 21.87 -17.82 7.59
N LEU A 469 21.55 -19.02 7.10
CA LEU A 469 21.51 -19.32 5.68
C LEU A 469 20.44 -18.47 4.95
N ALA A 470 19.28 -18.28 5.57
CA ALA A 470 18.23 -17.42 5.02
C ALA A 470 18.68 -15.96 4.92
N ALA A 471 19.33 -15.43 5.96
CA ALA A 471 19.89 -14.09 5.97
C ALA A 471 20.94 -13.88 4.88
N GLU A 472 21.90 -14.82 4.75
CA GLU A 472 22.95 -14.76 3.73
C GLU A 472 22.36 -14.87 2.31
N SER A 473 21.38 -15.75 2.12
CA SER A 473 20.68 -15.90 0.83
C SER A 473 20.02 -14.60 0.38
N LEU A 474 19.40 -13.84 1.31
CA LEU A 474 18.79 -12.55 1.01
C LEU A 474 19.85 -11.45 0.81
N ARG A 475 20.94 -11.48 1.55
CA ARG A 475 22.06 -10.55 1.36
C ARG A 475 22.65 -10.66 -0.05
N GLU A 476 22.84 -11.89 -0.54
CA GLU A 476 23.39 -12.15 -1.88
C GLU A 476 22.50 -11.67 -3.02
N CYS A 477 21.17 -11.74 -2.88
CA CYS A 477 20.24 -11.37 -3.95
C CYS A 477 19.68 -9.93 -3.84
N GLY A 478 20.13 -9.14 -2.86
CA GLY A 478 19.70 -7.74 -2.69
C GLY A 478 18.41 -7.58 -1.90
N GLY A 479 17.97 -8.61 -1.16
CA GLY A 479 16.77 -8.64 -0.35
C GLY A 479 15.63 -9.46 -0.97
N GLY A 480 14.51 -9.54 -0.26
CA GLY A 480 13.32 -10.27 -0.68
C GLY A 480 12.77 -11.20 0.41
N PHE A 481 12.24 -12.35 -0.02
CA PHE A 481 11.75 -13.43 0.85
C PHE A 481 12.53 -14.71 0.63
N CYS A 482 12.77 -15.46 1.70
CA CYS A 482 13.47 -16.75 1.65
C CYS A 482 12.89 -17.74 2.65
N VAL A 483 12.74 -19.00 2.24
CA VAL A 483 12.41 -20.14 3.11
C VAL A 483 13.52 -21.15 2.99
N VAL A 484 14.06 -21.56 4.12
CA VAL A 484 15.17 -22.52 4.25
C VAL A 484 14.73 -23.70 5.11
N SER A 485 15.24 -24.89 4.82
CA SER A 485 15.07 -26.08 5.65
C SER A 485 16.28 -27.00 5.53
N HIS A 486 16.80 -27.41 6.70
CA HIS A 486 17.92 -28.35 6.80
C HIS A 486 19.13 -27.99 5.91
N GLY A 487 19.52 -26.71 5.93
CA GLY A 487 20.64 -26.19 5.16
C GLY A 487 20.38 -26.05 3.66
N ILE A 488 19.12 -26.10 3.21
CA ILE A 488 18.74 -25.97 1.81
C ILE A 488 17.73 -24.81 1.65
N VAL A 489 18.00 -23.90 0.71
CA VAL A 489 17.05 -22.88 0.28
C VAL A 489 15.94 -23.54 -0.53
N LEU A 490 14.73 -23.64 0.03
CA LEU A 490 13.56 -24.24 -0.62
C LEU A 490 12.93 -23.31 -1.65
N ALA A 491 12.80 -22.02 -1.29
CA ALA A 491 12.26 -21.00 -2.18
C ALA A 491 12.84 -19.63 -1.83
N ARG A 492 13.05 -18.78 -2.85
CA ARG A 492 13.54 -17.41 -2.69
C ARG A 492 12.94 -16.50 -3.74
N LEU A 493 12.37 -15.37 -3.32
CA LEU A 493 11.92 -14.26 -4.17
C LEU A 493 12.91 -13.10 -4.04
N PRO A 494 13.81 -12.88 -5.01
CA PRO A 494 14.69 -11.72 -5.00
C PRO A 494 13.93 -10.42 -5.26
N LEU A 495 14.18 -9.40 -4.42
CA LEU A 495 13.64 -8.05 -4.55
C LEU A 495 14.79 -7.02 -4.58
N PRO A 496 15.59 -6.97 -5.65
CA PRO A 496 16.85 -6.22 -5.68
C PRO A 496 16.67 -4.70 -5.64
N ILE A 497 15.46 -4.19 -5.86
CA ILE A 497 15.17 -2.76 -5.79
C ILE A 497 14.75 -2.42 -4.36
N ALA A 498 15.65 -1.85 -3.61
CA ALA A 498 15.52 -1.48 -2.19
C ALA A 498 15.26 -2.66 -1.24
N GLY A 499 15.39 -3.92 -1.68
CA GLY A 499 14.93 -5.08 -0.93
C GLY A 499 13.40 -5.22 -0.88
N LEU A 500 12.68 -4.49 -1.73
CA LEU A 500 11.21 -4.35 -1.70
C LEU A 500 10.55 -4.74 -3.02
N MET A 501 11.18 -4.47 -4.16
CA MET A 501 10.58 -4.63 -5.48
C MET A 501 11.51 -5.35 -6.45
N THR A 502 10.88 -5.93 -7.48
CA THR A 502 11.58 -6.54 -8.61
C THR A 502 11.00 -6.06 -9.95
N ASP A 503 11.83 -6.05 -10.99
CA ASP A 503 11.43 -5.86 -12.39
C ASP A 503 11.14 -7.18 -13.12
N ALA A 504 11.20 -8.29 -12.40
CA ALA A 504 10.85 -9.61 -12.93
C ALA A 504 9.40 -9.65 -13.46
N PRO A 505 9.11 -10.51 -14.44
CA PRO A 505 7.74 -10.72 -14.92
C PRO A 505 6.78 -11.08 -13.80
N VAL A 506 5.59 -10.48 -13.79
CA VAL A 506 4.56 -10.70 -12.74
C VAL A 506 4.24 -12.19 -12.56
N ASP A 507 4.13 -12.94 -13.66
CA ASP A 507 3.80 -14.37 -13.57
C ASP A 507 4.91 -15.14 -12.84
N SER A 508 6.18 -14.81 -13.07
CA SER A 508 7.31 -15.40 -12.33
C SER A 508 7.28 -15.04 -10.83
N VAL A 509 6.93 -13.79 -10.49
CA VAL A 509 6.76 -13.37 -9.08
C VAL A 509 5.66 -14.19 -8.41
N LEU A 510 4.52 -14.37 -9.07
CA LEU A 510 3.39 -15.15 -8.55
C LEU A 510 3.73 -16.65 -8.38
N GLU A 511 4.49 -17.23 -9.32
CA GLU A 511 4.97 -18.60 -9.22
C GLU A 511 5.89 -18.78 -8.01
N ILE A 512 6.84 -17.86 -7.82
CA ILE A 512 7.76 -17.90 -6.68
C ILE A 512 7.03 -17.64 -5.35
N GLN A 513 6.06 -16.72 -5.30
CA GLN A 513 5.24 -16.51 -4.09
C GLN A 513 4.50 -17.80 -3.69
N ARG A 514 3.92 -18.53 -4.64
CA ARG A 514 3.30 -19.84 -4.35
C ARG A 514 4.32 -20.84 -3.83
N ALA A 515 5.49 -20.91 -4.44
CA ALA A 515 6.56 -21.79 -3.97
C ALA A 515 7.02 -21.41 -2.55
N LEU A 516 7.06 -20.13 -2.19
CA LEU A 516 7.35 -19.68 -0.82
C LEU A 516 6.28 -20.14 0.17
N LEU A 517 5.00 -20.01 -0.17
CA LEU A 517 3.89 -20.47 0.68
C LEU A 517 3.90 -21.98 0.85
N ASP A 518 4.16 -22.75 -0.22
CA ASP A 518 4.28 -24.20 -0.17
C ASP A 518 5.50 -24.63 0.67
N ALA A 519 6.64 -23.94 0.54
CA ALA A 519 7.83 -24.18 1.34
C ALA A 519 7.60 -23.84 2.83
N ALA A 520 6.90 -22.74 3.13
CA ALA A 520 6.51 -22.38 4.49
C ALA A 520 5.59 -23.44 5.11
N ALA A 521 4.63 -23.96 4.33
CA ALA A 521 3.77 -25.06 4.78
C ALA A 521 4.56 -26.36 5.01
N TYR A 522 5.59 -26.63 4.20
CA TYR A 522 6.47 -27.79 4.39
C TYR A 522 7.20 -27.77 5.72
N ILE A 523 7.65 -26.59 6.18
CA ILE A 523 8.31 -26.42 7.48
C ILE A 523 7.35 -26.22 8.65
N GLY A 524 6.02 -26.39 8.46
CA GLY A 524 5.03 -26.45 9.54
C GLY A 524 4.07 -25.26 9.66
N VAL A 525 4.21 -24.21 8.85
CA VAL A 525 3.29 -23.07 8.90
C VAL A 525 1.90 -23.45 8.40
N ASP A 526 0.84 -23.02 9.10
CA ASP A 526 -0.54 -23.31 8.69
C ASP A 526 -0.83 -22.63 7.33
N LYS A 527 -1.38 -23.42 6.39
CA LYS A 527 -1.77 -22.92 5.05
C LYS A 527 -2.87 -21.84 5.06
N LYS A 528 -3.57 -21.66 6.18
CA LYS A 528 -4.59 -20.62 6.33
C LYS A 528 -4.01 -19.25 6.63
N SER A 529 -2.81 -19.20 7.16
CA SER A 529 -2.09 -17.96 7.42
C SER A 529 -1.16 -17.62 6.27
N ASP A 530 -1.03 -16.33 5.94
CA ASP A 530 0.01 -15.85 5.05
C ASP A 530 1.24 -15.44 5.91
N PRO A 531 2.27 -16.31 5.99
CA PRO A 531 3.44 -16.03 6.83
C PRO A 531 4.27 -14.85 6.30
N LEU A 532 4.18 -14.52 5.01
CA LEU A 532 4.92 -13.41 4.42
C LEU A 532 4.34 -12.08 4.90
N VAL A 533 2.99 -11.97 4.89
CA VAL A 533 2.27 -10.83 5.47
C VAL A 533 2.51 -10.75 6.97
N ALA A 534 2.34 -11.86 7.69
CA ALA A 534 2.52 -11.88 9.14
C ALA A 534 3.92 -11.41 9.56
N LEU A 535 4.97 -11.91 8.88
CA LEU A 535 6.36 -11.55 9.15
C LEU A 535 6.63 -10.06 8.91
N SER A 536 6.02 -9.48 7.86
CA SER A 536 6.23 -8.08 7.47
C SER A 536 5.78 -7.06 8.52
N PHE A 537 4.90 -7.43 9.44
CA PHE A 537 4.38 -6.52 10.48
C PHE A 537 4.91 -6.80 11.90
N LEU A 538 5.73 -7.85 12.12
CA LEU A 538 6.24 -8.18 13.47
C LEU A 538 7.21 -7.14 14.03
N ALA A 539 7.86 -6.36 13.17
CA ALA A 539 8.82 -5.35 13.55
C ALA A 539 8.23 -3.93 13.69
N LEU A 540 6.97 -3.71 13.30
CA LEU A 540 6.37 -2.38 13.21
C LEU A 540 5.94 -1.84 14.58
N PRO A 541 6.66 -0.86 15.19
CA PRO A 541 6.44 -0.46 16.59
C PRO A 541 5.16 0.34 16.81
N VAL A 542 4.49 0.82 15.75
CA VAL A 542 3.23 1.60 15.87
C VAL A 542 1.99 0.73 16.03
N ILE A 543 2.10 -0.58 15.76
CA ILE A 543 0.95 -1.51 15.94
C ILE A 543 1.01 -2.21 17.31
N PRO A 544 -0.06 -2.19 18.13
CA PRO A 544 -0.11 -2.89 19.41
C PRO A 544 -0.03 -4.43 19.26
N ALA A 545 0.36 -5.13 20.34
CA ALA A 545 0.79 -4.66 21.66
C ALA A 545 2.31 -4.71 21.80
N ILE A 546 2.96 -5.80 21.36
CA ILE A 546 4.38 -6.07 21.53
C ILE A 546 5.04 -6.35 20.16
N ARG A 547 6.20 -5.78 19.93
CA ARG A 547 6.97 -5.89 18.66
C ARG A 547 8.44 -6.15 18.93
N LEU A 548 9.16 -6.59 17.91
CA LEU A 548 10.61 -6.69 17.97
C LEU A 548 11.22 -5.75 16.95
N THR A 549 12.10 -4.84 17.38
CA THR A 549 12.94 -4.03 16.49
C THR A 549 14.38 -4.52 16.53
N ASP A 550 15.23 -4.01 15.68
CA ASP A 550 16.68 -4.29 15.71
C ASP A 550 17.35 -3.80 17.01
N LYS A 551 16.67 -2.95 17.79
CA LYS A 551 17.12 -2.43 19.10
C LYS A 551 16.59 -3.25 20.28
N GLY A 552 15.66 -4.19 20.07
CA GLY A 552 15.10 -5.06 21.10
C GLY A 552 13.60 -5.15 21.15
N LEU A 553 13.10 -5.87 22.14
CA LEU A 553 11.67 -6.12 22.35
C LEU A 553 10.97 -4.83 22.81
N PHE A 554 9.89 -4.45 22.18
CA PHE A 554 9.23 -3.16 22.33
C PHE A 554 7.75 -3.30 22.68
N ASP A 555 7.30 -2.56 23.69
CA ASP A 555 5.88 -2.44 24.06
C ASP A 555 5.29 -1.20 23.38
N SER A 556 4.47 -1.41 22.37
CA SER A 556 3.84 -0.33 21.58
C SER A 556 2.79 0.48 22.37
N ALA A 557 2.26 -0.05 23.47
CA ALA A 557 1.28 0.66 24.29
C ALA A 557 1.96 1.67 25.24
N SER A 558 3.09 1.28 25.83
CA SER A 558 3.86 2.15 26.74
C SER A 558 4.98 2.94 26.08
N PHE A 559 5.26 2.67 24.79
CA PHE A 559 6.39 3.22 24.02
C PHE A 559 7.74 3.03 24.72
N LYS A 560 8.00 1.80 25.20
CA LYS A 560 9.23 1.44 25.92
C LYS A 560 9.78 0.09 25.50
N PHE A 561 11.10 -0.05 25.58
CA PHE A 561 11.73 -1.35 25.47
C PHE A 561 11.43 -2.22 26.71
N ILE A 562 11.26 -3.51 26.46
CA ILE A 562 11.07 -4.53 27.50
C ILE A 562 12.43 -5.13 27.80
N GLU A 563 12.88 -5.04 29.06
CA GLU A 563 14.07 -5.75 29.53
C GLU A 563 13.77 -7.25 29.62
N VAL A 564 14.60 -8.08 28.96
CA VAL A 564 14.44 -9.53 28.84
C VAL A 564 15.46 -10.26 29.73
#